data_54f937fcc314bd835b5bb0498f29872b
#
_entry.id   54f937fcc314bd835b5bb0498f29872b
#
_cell.length_a   1.000
_cell.length_b   1.000
_cell.length_c   1.000
_cell.angle_alpha   90.00
_cell.angle_beta   90.00
_cell.angle_gamma   90.00
#
_symmetry.space_group_name_H-M   'P 1'
#
loop_
_entity.id
_entity.type
_entity.pdbx_description
1 polymer ?
#
loop_
_entity_poly.entity_id
_entity_poly.type
_entity_poly.pdbx_seq_one_letter_code
_entity_poly.pdbx_strand_id
1 'polypeptide(L)'
;MAEQKWYETTHRWCQTNLTEIDAAGCDIDFWKRYWLENHIQGIIVNAGGIVAYYPSRFPLQYRSRYLGDRDLLREFTDAAREMGLRVVARMDINRATKEFVDARPDWFARDRSGAPYEAGGRFLSCVNSSYYTEY
;
A
#
# COMPACT_ATOMS: atom_id res chain seq x y z
N MET A 1 -18.44 -30.42 11.23
CA MET A 1 -18.90 -29.30 10.40
C MET A 1 -17.67 -28.76 9.69
N ALA A 2 -17.71 -28.57 8.36
CA ALA A 2 -16.58 -27.96 7.65
C ALA A 2 -16.39 -26.52 8.15
N GLU A 3 -15.15 -26.12 8.41
CA GLU A 3 -14.81 -24.75 8.82
C GLU A 3 -15.17 -23.81 7.69
N GLN A 4 -16.05 -22.83 7.96
CA GLN A 4 -16.49 -21.87 6.97
C GLN A 4 -15.32 -20.93 6.61
N LYS A 5 -15.00 -20.83 5.33
CA LYS A 5 -13.86 -20.04 4.86
C LYS A 5 -14.15 -18.54 4.96
N TRP A 6 -13.16 -17.75 5.37
CA TRP A 6 -13.33 -16.31 5.60
C TRP A 6 -13.90 -15.56 4.37
N TYR A 7 -13.56 -15.96 3.15
CA TYR A 7 -14.04 -15.31 1.92
C TYR A 7 -15.51 -15.66 1.58
N GLU A 8 -16.08 -16.67 2.26
CA GLU A 8 -17.50 -17.02 2.16
C GLU A 8 -18.36 -16.19 3.13
N THR A 9 -17.72 -15.53 4.09
CA THR A 9 -18.41 -14.81 5.19
C THR A 9 -18.12 -13.31 5.20
N THR A 10 -17.09 -12.85 4.50
CA THR A 10 -16.70 -11.44 4.48
C THR A 10 -17.24 -10.74 3.25
N HIS A 11 -18.32 -9.99 3.41
CA HIS A 11 -19.04 -9.36 2.29
C HIS A 11 -18.92 -7.83 2.27
N ARG A 12 -18.66 -7.18 3.42
CA ARG A 12 -18.56 -5.73 3.54
C ARG A 12 -17.12 -5.32 3.74
N TRP A 13 -16.57 -4.69 2.70
CA TRP A 13 -15.18 -4.24 2.66
C TRP A 13 -15.08 -2.73 2.65
N CYS A 14 -14.11 -2.20 3.40
CA CYS A 14 -13.72 -0.80 3.34
C CYS A 14 -12.28 -0.71 2.84
N GLN A 15 -12.06 0.09 1.78
CA GLN A 15 -10.72 0.38 1.30
C GLN A 15 -10.32 1.79 1.71
N THR A 16 -9.14 1.92 2.34
CA THR A 16 -8.51 3.21 2.60
C THR A 16 -7.59 3.58 1.45
N ASN A 17 -7.90 4.67 0.74
CA ASN A 17 -7.03 5.25 -0.26
C ASN A 17 -6.40 6.51 0.33
N LEU A 18 -5.22 6.35 0.92
CA LEU A 18 -4.46 7.47 1.47
C LEU A 18 -3.65 8.16 0.37
N THR A 19 -3.72 9.48 0.33
CA THR A 19 -2.71 10.29 -0.31
C THR A 19 -1.53 10.48 0.65
N GLU A 20 -0.40 10.97 0.14
CA GLU A 20 0.81 11.06 0.96
C GLU A 20 0.63 11.93 2.21
N ILE A 21 -0.11 13.05 2.08
CA ILE A 21 -0.34 14.01 3.17
C ILE A 21 -1.31 13.47 4.24
N ASP A 22 -2.18 12.55 3.88
CA ASP A 22 -3.19 12.02 4.80
C ASP A 22 -2.55 11.31 6.01
N ALA A 23 -1.30 10.85 5.86
CA ALA A 23 -0.56 10.24 6.94
C ALA A 23 -0.42 11.13 8.18
N ALA A 24 -0.32 12.46 8.00
CA ALA A 24 -0.18 13.41 9.12
C ALA A 24 -1.43 13.48 9.99
N GLY A 25 -2.61 13.39 9.39
CA GLY A 25 -3.90 13.56 10.07
C GLY A 25 -4.71 12.27 10.23
N CYS A 26 -4.14 11.11 9.91
CA CYS A 26 -4.86 9.85 9.96
C CYS A 26 -5.22 9.49 11.42
N ASP A 27 -6.52 9.45 11.71
CA ASP A 27 -7.10 9.11 13.01
C ASP A 27 -7.63 7.67 12.98
N ILE A 28 -6.96 6.76 13.69
CA ILE A 28 -7.36 5.34 13.78
C ILE A 28 -8.66 5.17 14.55
N ASP A 29 -8.93 5.98 15.56
CA ASP A 29 -10.18 5.90 16.32
C ASP A 29 -11.38 6.34 15.48
N PHE A 30 -11.21 7.32 14.60
CA PHE A 30 -12.22 7.64 13.60
C PHE A 30 -12.51 6.42 12.71
N TRP A 31 -11.48 5.74 12.19
CA TRP A 31 -11.66 4.57 11.35
C TRP A 31 -12.32 3.40 12.09
N LYS A 32 -11.95 3.15 13.36
CA LYS A 32 -12.60 2.12 14.19
C LYS A 32 -14.10 2.40 14.35
N ARG A 33 -14.49 3.65 14.65
CA ARG A 33 -15.92 4.03 14.74
C ARG A 33 -16.62 3.85 13.40
N TYR A 34 -16.02 4.33 12.32
CA TYR A 34 -16.56 4.21 10.97
C TYR A 34 -16.81 2.75 10.57
N TRP A 35 -15.85 1.86 10.84
CA TRP A 35 -16.00 0.43 10.53
C TRP A 35 -17.12 -0.21 11.34
N LEU A 36 -17.23 0.13 12.62
CA LEU A 36 -18.28 -0.38 13.49
C LEU A 36 -19.67 0.06 13.03
N GLU A 37 -19.86 1.36 12.80
CA GLU A 37 -21.14 1.96 12.37
C GLU A 37 -21.63 1.42 11.03
N ASN A 38 -20.69 1.12 10.13
CA ASN A 38 -20.99 0.60 8.79
C ASN A 38 -20.95 -0.93 8.69
N HIS A 39 -20.80 -1.63 9.83
CA HIS A 39 -20.72 -3.08 9.89
C HIS A 39 -19.68 -3.68 8.94
N ILE A 40 -18.52 -3.05 8.83
CA ILE A 40 -17.41 -3.51 8.02
C ILE A 40 -16.87 -4.83 8.58
N GLN A 41 -16.56 -5.77 7.70
CA GLN A 41 -16.06 -7.10 8.05
C GLN A 41 -14.61 -7.30 7.61
N GLY A 42 -14.15 -6.50 6.67
CA GLY A 42 -12.77 -6.51 6.21
C GLY A 42 -12.31 -5.16 5.68
N ILE A 43 -11.01 -4.91 5.78
CA ILE A 43 -10.38 -3.69 5.30
C ILE A 43 -9.31 -4.00 4.27
N ILE A 44 -9.15 -3.09 3.31
CA ILE A 44 -8.07 -3.09 2.34
C ILE A 44 -7.20 -1.89 2.63
N VAL A 45 -5.94 -2.12 3.00
CA VAL A 45 -5.00 -1.05 3.40
C VAL A 45 -3.82 -0.97 2.45
N ASN A 46 -3.31 0.24 2.23
CA ASN A 46 -2.09 0.44 1.46
C ASN A 46 -0.89 -0.09 2.26
N ALA A 47 -0.24 -1.13 1.73
CA ALA A 47 0.89 -1.79 2.34
C ALA A 47 2.23 -1.48 1.64
N GLY A 48 2.26 -0.49 0.75
CA GLY A 48 3.47 -0.06 0.08
C GLY A 48 3.33 0.06 -1.43
N GLY A 49 4.45 0.03 -2.11
CA GLY A 49 4.57 0.27 -3.54
C GLY A 49 4.94 1.72 -3.83
N ILE A 50 4.04 2.54 -4.39
CA ILE A 50 4.34 3.95 -4.74
C ILE A 50 4.77 4.76 -3.50
N VAL A 51 4.08 4.58 -2.37
CA VAL A 51 4.39 5.22 -1.08
C VAL A 51 4.23 4.21 0.04
N ALA A 52 5.21 4.09 0.91
CA ALA A 52 5.09 3.32 2.14
C ALA A 52 4.60 4.22 3.29
N TYR A 53 3.64 3.71 4.06
CA TYR A 53 3.12 4.32 5.28
C TYR A 53 3.61 3.59 6.54
N TYR A 54 4.82 3.02 6.45
CA TYR A 54 5.48 2.25 7.50
C TYR A 54 7.01 2.34 7.33
N PRO A 55 7.82 1.96 8.33
CA PRO A 55 9.28 1.92 8.23
C PRO A 55 9.74 0.74 7.36
N SER A 56 9.84 0.97 6.04
CA SER A 56 10.28 -0.04 5.08
C SER A 56 11.77 -0.39 5.27
N ARG A 57 12.11 -1.66 5.07
CA ARG A 57 13.50 -2.15 5.04
C ARG A 57 14.19 -1.92 3.69
N PHE A 58 13.43 -1.62 2.64
CA PHE A 58 13.98 -1.37 1.31
C PHE A 58 14.44 0.08 1.19
N PRO A 59 15.75 0.34 0.97
CA PRO A 59 16.28 1.70 0.95
C PRO A 59 15.66 2.59 -0.13
N LEU A 60 15.28 2.00 -1.27
CA LEU A 60 14.67 2.71 -2.40
C LEU A 60 13.16 2.87 -2.28
N GLN A 61 12.53 2.27 -1.27
CA GLN A 61 11.10 2.44 -1.05
C GLN A 61 10.80 3.87 -0.58
N TYR A 62 10.05 4.61 -1.39
CA TYR A 62 9.62 5.95 -1.01
C TYR A 62 8.65 5.88 0.18
N ARG A 63 9.03 6.50 1.28
CA ARG A 63 8.21 6.62 2.48
C ARG A 63 7.56 8.00 2.52
N SER A 64 6.29 8.07 2.95
CA SER A 64 5.62 9.35 3.12
C SER A 64 6.40 10.26 4.06
N ARG A 65 6.72 11.47 3.61
CA ARG A 65 7.39 12.52 4.42
C ARG A 65 6.51 13.04 5.55
N TYR A 66 5.21 12.80 5.48
CA TYR A 66 4.23 13.25 6.47
C TYR A 66 3.94 12.19 7.55
N LEU A 67 4.58 11.03 7.46
CA LEU A 67 4.33 9.91 8.37
C LEU A 67 4.92 10.12 9.77
N GLY A 68 6.00 10.91 9.89
CA GLY A 68 6.75 11.02 11.16
C GLY A 68 7.30 9.66 11.58
N ASP A 69 7.18 9.31 12.86
CA ASP A 69 7.66 8.05 13.42
C ASP A 69 6.59 6.94 13.43
N ARG A 70 5.43 7.20 12.81
CA ARG A 70 4.31 6.27 12.78
C ARG A 70 4.56 5.08 11.86
N ASP A 71 3.90 3.99 12.20
CA ASP A 71 3.69 2.82 11.33
C ASP A 71 2.18 2.66 11.11
N LEU A 72 1.64 3.41 10.13
CA LEU A 72 0.20 3.39 9.86
C LEU A 72 -0.29 2.02 9.41
N LEU A 73 0.53 1.25 8.70
CA LEU A 73 0.14 -0.10 8.31
C LEU A 73 -0.08 -0.97 9.55
N ARG A 74 0.80 -0.88 10.53
CA ARG A 74 0.65 -1.57 11.82
C ARG A 74 -0.57 -1.06 12.58
N GLU A 75 -0.75 0.25 12.69
CA GLU A 75 -1.90 0.84 13.38
C GLU A 75 -3.23 0.35 12.81
N PHE A 76 -3.39 0.35 11.48
CA PHE A 76 -4.58 -0.18 10.82
C PHE A 76 -4.76 -1.69 11.05
N THR A 77 -3.69 -2.46 10.92
CA THR A 77 -3.77 -3.92 11.07
C THR A 77 -4.06 -4.34 12.51
N ASP A 78 -3.51 -3.64 13.50
CA ASP A 78 -3.76 -3.92 14.90
C ASP A 78 -5.19 -3.53 15.28
N ALA A 79 -5.68 -2.36 14.86
CA ALA A 79 -7.07 -1.95 15.06
C ALA A 79 -8.06 -2.94 14.41
N ALA A 80 -7.78 -3.37 13.18
CA ALA A 80 -8.63 -4.35 12.52
C ALA A 80 -8.63 -5.71 13.24
N ARG A 81 -7.48 -6.15 13.74
CA ARG A 81 -7.35 -7.39 14.51
C ARG A 81 -8.15 -7.33 15.81
N GLU A 82 -8.06 -6.22 16.56
CA GLU A 82 -8.85 -5.99 17.78
C GLU A 82 -10.35 -6.09 17.53
N MET A 83 -10.81 -5.63 16.36
CA MET A 83 -12.23 -5.67 15.97
C MET A 83 -12.64 -6.98 15.26
N GLY A 84 -11.73 -7.92 15.09
CA GLY A 84 -12.01 -9.18 14.37
C GLY A 84 -12.20 -9.03 12.85
N LEU A 85 -11.75 -7.92 12.28
CA LEU A 85 -11.86 -7.65 10.83
C LEU A 85 -10.80 -8.42 10.04
N ARG A 86 -11.12 -8.76 8.80
CA ARG A 86 -10.14 -9.28 7.83
C ARG A 86 -9.32 -8.14 7.24
N VAL A 87 -8.05 -8.40 6.95
CA VAL A 87 -7.15 -7.41 6.35
C VAL A 87 -6.60 -7.93 5.03
N VAL A 88 -6.72 -7.13 3.99
CA VAL A 88 -6.05 -7.34 2.70
C VAL A 88 -5.03 -6.23 2.51
N ALA A 89 -3.77 -6.61 2.37
CA ALA A 89 -2.68 -5.69 2.06
C ALA A 89 -2.65 -5.41 0.56
N ARG A 90 -2.84 -4.14 0.17
CA ARG A 90 -2.73 -3.70 -1.22
C ARG A 90 -1.33 -3.16 -1.49
N MET A 91 -0.71 -3.66 -2.56
CA MET A 91 0.59 -3.20 -3.03
C MET A 91 0.45 -2.50 -4.38
N ASP A 92 0.77 -1.21 -4.45
CA ASP A 92 0.78 -0.42 -5.69
C ASP A 92 2.20 -0.36 -6.26
N ILE A 93 2.76 -1.50 -6.64
CA ILE A 93 4.17 -1.66 -7.04
C ILE A 93 4.44 -1.35 -8.52
N ASN A 94 3.47 -0.83 -9.25
CA ASN A 94 3.61 -0.57 -10.68
C ASN A 94 4.35 0.74 -11.03
N ARG A 95 4.71 1.55 -10.04
CA ARG A 95 5.39 2.85 -10.23
C ARG A 95 6.38 3.11 -9.12
N ALA A 96 7.47 3.80 -9.47
CA ALA A 96 8.51 4.18 -8.52
C ALA A 96 9.05 5.60 -8.77
N THR A 97 9.92 6.07 -7.88
CA THR A 97 10.58 7.37 -7.96
C THR A 97 11.73 7.36 -8.97
N LYS A 98 12.21 8.55 -9.33
CA LYS A 98 13.41 8.69 -10.17
C LYS A 98 14.65 8.05 -9.54
N GLU A 99 14.82 8.17 -8.24
CA GLU A 99 15.95 7.56 -7.51
C GLU A 99 15.98 6.05 -7.71
N PHE A 100 14.80 5.42 -7.73
CA PHE A 100 14.70 3.99 -7.99
C PHE A 100 15.11 3.65 -9.43
N VAL A 101 14.66 4.45 -10.42
CA VAL A 101 15.07 4.28 -11.82
C VAL A 101 16.57 4.44 -12.00
N ASP A 102 17.17 5.45 -11.35
CA ASP A 102 18.60 5.71 -11.45
C ASP A 102 19.44 4.56 -10.85
N ALA A 103 18.94 3.93 -9.78
CA ALA A 103 19.59 2.79 -9.14
C ALA A 103 19.37 1.46 -9.90
N ARG A 104 18.23 1.31 -10.59
CA ARG A 104 17.84 0.07 -11.27
C ARG A 104 17.15 0.36 -12.61
N PRO A 105 17.85 0.94 -13.59
CA PRO A 105 17.25 1.39 -14.86
C PRO A 105 16.68 0.26 -15.72
N ASP A 106 17.14 -0.96 -15.51
CA ASP A 106 16.71 -2.19 -16.18
C ASP A 106 15.35 -2.72 -15.67
N TRP A 107 14.86 -2.19 -14.55
CA TRP A 107 13.59 -2.61 -13.97
C TRP A 107 12.38 -1.84 -14.49
N PHE A 108 12.60 -0.82 -15.31
CA PHE A 108 11.56 0.10 -15.74
C PHE A 108 11.22 -0.01 -17.22
N ALA A 109 9.94 0.17 -17.52
CA ALA A 109 9.45 0.23 -18.88
C ALA A 109 10.06 1.43 -19.62
N ARG A 110 10.26 1.26 -20.92
CA ARG A 110 10.81 2.30 -21.79
C ARG A 110 9.80 2.72 -22.83
N ASP A 111 9.83 3.98 -23.18
CA ASP A 111 9.09 4.52 -24.31
C ASP A 111 9.77 4.16 -25.64
N ARG A 112 9.18 4.66 -26.75
CA ARG A 112 9.71 4.42 -28.11
C ARG A 112 11.09 5.04 -28.36
N SER A 113 11.49 6.03 -27.57
CA SER A 113 12.82 6.66 -27.65
C SER A 113 13.88 5.90 -26.85
N GLY A 114 13.46 4.92 -26.04
CA GLY A 114 14.32 4.18 -25.12
C GLY A 114 14.46 4.84 -23.75
N ALA A 115 13.79 5.96 -23.49
CA ALA A 115 13.77 6.60 -22.19
C ALA A 115 12.82 5.86 -21.21
N PRO A 116 13.08 5.91 -19.88
CA PRO A 116 12.15 5.37 -18.91
C PRO A 116 10.76 6.00 -19.03
N TYR A 117 9.72 5.17 -19.06
CA TYR A 117 8.35 5.65 -19.23
C TYR A 117 7.87 6.36 -17.96
N GLU A 118 7.64 7.66 -18.07
CA GLU A 118 7.17 8.52 -16.99
C GLU A 118 5.68 8.84 -17.12
N ALA A 119 4.97 8.82 -16.01
CA ALA A 119 3.60 9.29 -15.93
C ALA A 119 3.33 9.90 -14.54
N GLY A 120 3.03 11.21 -14.52
CA GLY A 120 2.68 11.94 -13.29
C GLY A 120 3.81 11.99 -12.25
N GLY A 121 5.04 12.22 -12.66
CA GLY A 121 6.21 12.28 -11.78
C GLY A 121 6.67 10.94 -11.23
N ARG A 122 6.18 9.84 -11.79
CA ARG A 122 6.54 8.47 -11.42
C ARG A 122 6.86 7.64 -12.66
N PHE A 123 7.69 6.64 -12.50
CA PHE A 123 8.17 5.78 -13.56
C PHE A 123 7.52 4.41 -13.48
N LEU A 124 7.09 3.89 -14.63
CA LEU A 124 6.39 2.61 -14.72
C LEU A 124 7.38 1.45 -14.64
N SER A 125 7.16 0.52 -13.70
CA SER A 125 7.94 -0.70 -13.62
C SER A 125 7.64 -1.65 -14.79
N CYS A 126 8.64 -2.42 -15.22
CA CYS A 126 8.48 -3.42 -16.27
C CYS A 126 8.08 -4.76 -15.67
N VAL A 127 6.94 -5.31 -16.07
CA VAL A 127 6.44 -6.61 -15.55
C VAL A 127 7.35 -7.80 -15.90
N ASN A 128 8.22 -7.64 -16.90
CA ASN A 128 9.18 -8.67 -17.32
C ASN A 128 10.56 -8.51 -16.67
N SER A 129 10.71 -7.56 -15.75
CA SER A 129 11.99 -7.33 -15.06
C SER A 129 12.04 -8.02 -13.70
N SER A 130 13.20 -8.05 -13.08
CA SER A 130 13.39 -8.54 -11.71
C SER A 130 12.73 -7.65 -10.64
N TYR A 131 12.14 -6.52 -11.00
CA TYR A 131 11.45 -5.64 -10.05
C TYR A 131 10.47 -6.42 -9.17
N TYR A 132 9.66 -7.30 -9.77
CA TYR A 132 8.61 -8.04 -9.07
C TYR A 132 9.09 -9.29 -8.31
N THR A 133 10.36 -9.63 -8.42
CA THR A 133 10.96 -10.79 -7.75
C THR A 133 12.00 -10.41 -6.71
N GLU A 134 12.61 -9.21 -6.84
CA GLU A 134 13.67 -8.74 -5.96
C GLU A 134 13.20 -7.63 -5.00
N TYR A 135 12.18 -6.86 -5.39
CA TYR A 135 11.57 -5.80 -4.59
C TYR A 135 10.23 -6.23 -4.02
#